data_f739cf343731da38d5c485e7b8c35cf4
#
_entry.id   f739cf343731da38d5c485e7b8c35cf4
#
_cell.length_a   1.000
_cell.length_b   1.000
_cell.length_c   1.000
_cell.angle_alpha   90.00
_cell.angle_beta   90.00
_cell.angle_gamma   90.00
#
_symmetry.space_group_name_H-M   'P 1'
#
loop_
_entity.id
_entity.type
_entity.pdbx_description
1 polymer ?
#
loop_
_entity_poly.entity_id
_entity_poly.type
_entity_poly.pdbx_seq_one_letter_code
_entity_poly.pdbx_strand_id
1 'polypeptide(L)'
;MVEEREGWFVVNVRDAKWVATPEFGKRCLFEIQGRFPQTGVRLTVLEPDQPNCRYHRENAQEDFLVLSGHCVLVVNGQERRLGPWDYVHCPPGVSHVFIGAGEGPCVLIMIGHRPQDHELFYPQHELARSYATETPEPTPDPRVAYRDVQPPKPIDPPGWPIA
;
A
#
# COMPACT_ATOMS: atom_id res chain seq x y z
N MET A 1 13.94 19.26 0.59
CA MET A 1 15.33 19.15 1.12
C MET A 1 15.44 17.89 1.94
N VAL A 2 16.48 17.09 1.71
CA VAL A 2 16.81 15.91 2.52
C VAL A 2 17.95 16.31 3.44
N GLU A 3 17.78 16.13 4.75
CA GLU A 3 18.84 16.29 5.73
C GLU A 3 19.29 14.91 6.19
N GLU A 4 20.54 14.56 5.92
CA GLU A 4 21.15 13.27 6.28
C GLU A 4 22.22 13.47 7.34
N ARG A 5 22.21 12.59 8.35
CA ARG A 5 23.19 12.52 9.43
C ARG A 5 23.55 11.05 9.67
N GLU A 6 24.60 10.83 10.40
CA GLU A 6 24.96 9.47 10.81
C GLU A 6 23.84 8.88 11.70
N GLY A 7 23.17 7.85 11.19
CA GLY A 7 22.13 7.09 11.90
C GLY A 7 20.70 7.65 11.85
N TRP A 8 20.46 8.83 11.22
CA TRP A 8 19.12 9.36 11.02
C TRP A 8 19.03 10.33 9.82
N PHE A 9 17.84 10.56 9.34
CA PHE A 9 17.57 11.57 8.31
C PHE A 9 16.18 12.19 8.49
N VAL A 10 16.00 13.35 7.87
CA VAL A 10 14.69 14.01 7.70
C VAL A 10 14.45 14.23 6.22
N VAL A 11 13.28 13.83 5.76
CA VAL A 11 12.84 14.06 4.38
C VAL A 11 11.41 14.56 4.35
N ASN A 12 11.16 15.62 3.62
CA ASN A 12 9.79 16.03 3.30
C ASN A 12 9.27 15.16 2.16
N VAL A 13 7.98 14.77 2.21
CA VAL A 13 7.35 13.95 1.17
C VAL A 13 7.46 14.54 -0.24
N ARG A 14 7.57 15.87 -0.37
CA ARG A 14 7.81 16.56 -1.65
C ARG A 14 9.18 16.29 -2.24
N ASP A 15 10.15 15.98 -1.38
CA ASP A 15 11.55 15.74 -1.75
C ASP A 15 11.89 14.24 -1.74
N ALA A 16 10.94 13.41 -1.32
CA ALA A 16 11.11 11.97 -1.29
C ALA A 16 10.95 11.35 -2.70
N LYS A 17 11.37 10.11 -2.83
CA LYS A 17 11.22 9.35 -4.07
C LYS A 17 9.77 8.87 -4.23
N TRP A 18 9.18 9.18 -5.37
CA TRP A 18 7.85 8.71 -5.74
C TRP A 18 7.92 7.74 -6.93
N VAL A 19 7.04 6.73 -6.87
CA VAL A 19 6.83 5.79 -7.97
C VAL A 19 5.33 5.59 -8.17
N ALA A 20 4.94 5.28 -9.39
CA ALA A 20 3.56 4.93 -9.72
C ALA A 20 3.49 3.62 -10.51
N THR A 21 2.41 2.91 -10.27
CA THR A 21 1.95 1.80 -11.08
C THR A 21 0.52 2.15 -11.51
N PRO A 22 0.18 2.13 -12.80
CA PRO A 22 -1.16 2.52 -13.25
C PRO A 22 -2.28 1.77 -12.51
N GLU A 23 -2.04 0.50 -12.19
CA GLU A 23 -2.99 -0.40 -11.53
C GLU A 23 -3.10 -0.16 -10.03
N PHE A 24 -2.03 0.32 -9.35
CA PHE A 24 -1.92 0.32 -7.87
C PHE A 24 -1.54 1.66 -7.24
N GLY A 25 -1.73 2.73 -7.95
CA GLY A 25 -1.56 4.09 -7.42
C GLY A 25 -0.13 4.57 -7.29
N LYS A 26 0.01 5.67 -6.56
CA LYS A 26 1.28 6.37 -6.35
C LYS A 26 1.81 6.05 -4.96
N ARG A 27 3.12 5.90 -4.83
CA ARG A 27 3.77 5.56 -3.55
C ARG A 27 4.99 6.44 -3.30
N CYS A 28 5.03 7.04 -2.11
CA CYS A 28 6.21 7.72 -1.58
C CYS A 28 7.07 6.71 -0.82
N LEU A 29 8.34 6.62 -1.16
CA LEU A 29 9.32 5.72 -0.56
C LEU A 29 10.23 6.52 0.38
N PHE A 30 10.15 6.24 1.67
CA PHE A 30 10.98 6.89 2.68
C PHE A 30 12.36 6.25 2.86
N GLU A 31 12.61 5.12 2.24
CA GLU A 31 13.84 4.34 2.36
C GLU A 31 14.96 4.90 1.45
N ILE A 32 15.33 6.16 1.68
CA ILE A 32 16.31 6.89 0.84
C ILE A 32 17.76 6.40 1.00
N GLN A 33 18.09 5.85 2.18
CA GLN A 33 19.40 5.28 2.51
C GLN A 33 19.46 3.75 2.42
N GLY A 34 18.44 3.14 1.80
CA GLY A 34 18.31 1.70 1.71
C GLY A 34 17.14 1.14 2.51
N ARG A 35 16.90 -0.15 2.38
CA ARG A 35 15.76 -0.83 3.00
C ARG A 35 15.88 -0.85 4.52
N PHE A 36 14.84 -0.42 5.22
CA PHE A 36 14.76 -0.54 6.68
C PHE A 36 14.62 -2.01 7.09
N PRO A 37 15.42 -2.49 8.06
CA PRO A 37 15.49 -3.92 8.34
C PRO A 37 14.26 -4.47 9.07
N GLN A 38 13.60 -3.66 9.88
CA GLN A 38 12.54 -4.13 10.79
C GLN A 38 11.13 -3.74 10.32
N THR A 39 10.98 -2.55 9.76
CA THR A 39 9.66 -1.98 9.43
C THR A 39 9.74 -1.21 8.13
N GLY A 40 8.79 -1.46 7.22
CA GLY A 40 8.57 -0.65 6.03
C GLY A 40 7.53 0.43 6.33
N VAL A 41 7.79 1.65 5.89
CA VAL A 41 6.83 2.76 5.96
C VAL A 41 6.69 3.37 4.57
N ARG A 42 5.46 3.58 4.12
CA ARG A 42 5.18 4.25 2.84
C ARG A 42 3.93 5.11 2.94
N LEU A 43 3.87 6.13 2.14
CA LEU A 43 2.65 6.87 1.85
C LEU A 43 2.11 6.37 0.50
N THR A 44 0.82 6.09 0.45
CA THR A 44 0.14 5.63 -0.77
C THR A 44 -1.00 6.57 -1.10
N VAL A 45 -1.12 6.93 -2.38
CA VAL A 45 -2.21 7.76 -2.92
C VAL A 45 -2.97 6.92 -3.94
N LEU A 46 -4.26 6.73 -3.69
CA LEU A 46 -5.18 5.95 -4.52
C LEU A 46 -6.22 6.88 -5.13
N GLU A 47 -6.31 6.87 -6.44
CA GLU A 47 -7.47 7.50 -7.12
C GLU A 47 -8.73 6.67 -6.86
N PRO A 48 -9.94 7.21 -7.06
CA PRO A 48 -11.17 6.44 -6.99
C PRO A 48 -11.09 5.14 -7.80
N ASP A 49 -11.59 4.05 -7.23
CA ASP A 49 -11.58 2.68 -7.78
C ASP A 49 -10.19 2.05 -7.96
N GLN A 50 -9.13 2.72 -7.54
CA GLN A 50 -7.76 2.22 -7.65
C GLN A 50 -7.34 1.46 -6.40
N PRO A 51 -6.94 0.17 -6.50
CA PRO A 51 -6.43 -0.60 -5.37
C PRO A 51 -4.96 -0.25 -5.06
N ASN A 52 -4.52 -0.57 -3.83
CA ASN A 52 -3.12 -0.42 -3.42
C ASN A 52 -2.23 -1.60 -3.84
N CYS A 53 -2.82 -2.79 -4.02
CA CYS A 53 -2.12 -4.03 -4.34
C CYS A 53 -3.13 -5.13 -4.72
N ARG A 54 -2.66 -6.35 -4.95
CA ARG A 54 -3.50 -7.55 -4.99
C ARG A 54 -3.99 -7.92 -3.58
N TYR A 55 -5.19 -8.47 -3.47
CA TYR A 55 -5.71 -9.02 -2.21
C TYR A 55 -4.78 -10.11 -1.69
N HIS A 56 -4.25 -9.94 -0.49
CA HIS A 56 -3.23 -10.83 0.07
C HIS A 56 -3.25 -10.87 1.59
N ARG A 57 -2.49 -11.80 2.14
CA ARG A 57 -2.13 -11.88 3.55
C ARG A 57 -0.64 -12.12 3.71
N GLU A 58 -0.11 -11.69 4.83
CA GLU A 58 1.29 -11.88 5.21
C GLU A 58 1.39 -12.55 6.59
N ASN A 59 2.53 -13.18 6.89
CA ASN A 59 2.87 -13.62 8.26
C ASN A 59 3.44 -12.47 9.11
N ALA A 60 3.17 -11.23 8.71
CA ALA A 60 3.61 -10.01 9.34
C ALA A 60 2.43 -9.18 9.84
N GLN A 61 2.67 -8.34 10.85
CA GLN A 61 1.74 -7.29 11.24
C GLN A 61 1.81 -6.14 10.26
N GLU A 62 0.66 -5.59 9.90
CA GLU A 62 0.55 -4.38 9.10
C GLU A 62 -0.43 -3.40 9.74
N ASP A 63 -0.09 -2.12 9.71
CA ASP A 63 -0.88 -1.04 10.28
C ASP A 63 -1.11 0.05 9.24
N PHE A 64 -2.30 0.64 9.24
CA PHE A 64 -2.70 1.62 8.24
C PHE A 64 -3.43 2.78 8.89
N LEU A 65 -3.22 3.97 8.38
CA LEU A 65 -3.96 5.16 8.79
C LEU A 65 -4.39 5.96 7.56
N VAL A 66 -5.68 6.22 7.42
CA VAL A 66 -6.20 7.14 6.40
C VAL A 66 -5.89 8.56 6.83
N LEU A 67 -5.14 9.31 6.01
CA LEU A 67 -4.81 10.72 6.27
C LEU A 67 -5.83 11.67 5.66
N SER A 68 -6.29 11.38 4.45
CA SER A 68 -7.29 12.16 3.75
C SER A 68 -8.03 11.34 2.71
N GLY A 69 -9.18 11.82 2.24
CA GLY A 69 -10.03 11.11 1.29
C GLY A 69 -10.72 9.90 1.91
N HIS A 70 -11.23 9.02 1.06
CA HIS A 70 -11.96 7.83 1.48
C HIS A 70 -11.46 6.59 0.73
N CYS A 71 -11.58 5.43 1.35
CA CYS A 71 -11.30 4.15 0.70
C CYS A 71 -12.26 3.05 1.16
N VAL A 72 -12.28 1.98 0.42
CA VAL A 72 -12.88 0.72 0.81
C VAL A 72 -11.76 -0.21 1.24
N LEU A 73 -11.90 -0.84 2.39
CA LEU A 73 -11.08 -1.96 2.85
C LEU A 73 -11.85 -3.26 2.62
N VAL A 74 -11.28 -4.17 1.86
CA VAL A 74 -11.70 -5.56 1.83
C VAL A 74 -10.81 -6.34 2.80
N VAL A 75 -11.39 -6.88 3.87
CA VAL A 75 -10.65 -7.58 4.95
C VAL A 75 -11.36 -8.88 5.33
N ASN A 76 -10.65 -10.01 5.20
CA ASN A 76 -11.19 -11.34 5.47
C ASN A 76 -12.59 -11.57 4.86
N GLY A 77 -12.76 -11.15 3.60
CA GLY A 77 -14.02 -11.29 2.87
C GLY A 77 -15.15 -10.35 3.32
N GLN A 78 -14.85 -9.34 4.07
CA GLN A 78 -15.80 -8.29 4.48
C GLN A 78 -15.39 -6.94 3.90
N GLU A 79 -16.37 -6.09 3.61
CA GLU A 79 -16.15 -4.72 3.17
C GLU A 79 -16.31 -3.74 4.32
N ARG A 80 -15.42 -2.74 4.38
CA ARG A 80 -15.50 -1.59 5.30
C ARG A 80 -15.18 -0.31 4.56
N ARG A 81 -16.02 0.71 4.72
CA ARG A 81 -15.73 2.07 4.25
C ARG A 81 -14.93 2.80 5.32
N LEU A 82 -13.86 3.45 4.89
CA LEU A 82 -12.95 4.19 5.75
C LEU A 82 -12.84 5.64 5.28
N GLY A 83 -12.66 6.54 6.24
CA GLY A 83 -12.44 7.96 6.03
C GLY A 83 -11.23 8.47 6.82
N PRO A 84 -10.97 9.80 6.77
CA PRO A 84 -9.84 10.40 7.45
C PRO A 84 -9.78 10.03 8.94
N TRP A 85 -8.56 9.65 9.40
CA TRP A 85 -8.21 9.24 10.76
C TRP A 85 -8.68 7.84 11.18
N ASP A 86 -9.31 7.08 10.28
CA ASP A 86 -9.55 5.67 10.55
C ASP A 86 -8.23 4.90 10.55
N TYR A 87 -7.99 4.16 11.64
CA TYR A 87 -6.83 3.30 11.82
C TYR A 87 -7.23 1.84 11.67
N VAL A 88 -6.42 1.09 10.94
CA VAL A 88 -6.60 -0.35 10.71
C VAL A 88 -5.38 -1.10 11.19
N HIS A 89 -5.60 -2.13 11.99
CA HIS A 89 -4.59 -3.07 12.45
C HIS A 89 -4.86 -4.45 11.86
N CYS A 90 -3.92 -4.98 11.09
CA CYS A 90 -3.95 -6.32 10.54
C CYS A 90 -2.86 -7.18 11.21
N PRO A 91 -3.22 -8.07 12.15
CA PRO A 91 -2.27 -9.06 12.65
C PRO A 91 -1.89 -10.06 11.54
N PRO A 92 -0.83 -10.87 11.73
CA PRO A 92 -0.42 -11.90 10.79
C PRO A 92 -1.59 -12.78 10.32
N GLY A 93 -1.68 -13.05 9.02
CA GLY A 93 -2.67 -13.92 8.41
C GLY A 93 -3.99 -13.26 8.02
N VAL A 94 -4.18 -11.97 8.28
CA VAL A 94 -5.36 -11.22 7.85
C VAL A 94 -5.26 -10.84 6.38
N SER A 95 -6.16 -11.37 5.56
CA SER A 95 -6.23 -11.03 4.14
C SER A 95 -6.88 -9.66 3.93
N HIS A 96 -6.22 -8.78 3.16
CA HIS A 96 -6.73 -7.42 2.97
C HIS A 96 -6.29 -6.78 1.64
N VAL A 97 -6.99 -5.72 1.26
CA VAL A 97 -6.65 -4.76 0.20
C VAL A 97 -7.43 -3.47 0.42
N PHE A 98 -6.84 -2.33 0.07
CA PHE A 98 -7.49 -1.02 0.08
C PHE A 98 -7.78 -0.56 -1.34
N ILE A 99 -8.93 0.04 -1.56
CA ILE A 99 -9.38 0.59 -2.84
C ILE A 99 -9.79 2.04 -2.61
N GLY A 100 -9.26 2.98 -3.37
CA GLY A 100 -9.68 4.38 -3.34
C GLY A 100 -11.18 4.50 -3.60
N ALA A 101 -11.86 5.43 -2.91
CA ALA A 101 -13.29 5.64 -3.02
C ALA A 101 -13.64 7.13 -2.90
N GLY A 102 -14.89 7.48 -3.24
CA GLY A 102 -15.34 8.87 -3.20
C GLY A 102 -14.98 9.65 -4.46
N GLU A 103 -14.94 10.98 -4.37
CA GLU A 103 -14.78 11.87 -5.54
C GLU A 103 -13.33 12.30 -5.78
N GLY A 104 -12.41 11.97 -4.86
CA GLY A 104 -11.01 12.37 -4.93
C GLY A 104 -10.05 11.33 -4.38
N PRO A 105 -8.75 11.62 -4.40
CA PRO A 105 -7.74 10.66 -3.98
C PRO A 105 -7.80 10.38 -2.47
N CYS A 106 -7.53 9.12 -2.12
CA CYS A 106 -7.32 8.68 -0.74
C CYS A 106 -5.82 8.59 -0.45
N VAL A 107 -5.40 9.14 0.67
CA VAL A 107 -4.02 9.10 1.15
C VAL A 107 -3.94 8.23 2.39
N LEU A 108 -3.08 7.21 2.33
CA LEU A 108 -2.86 6.25 3.40
C LEU A 108 -1.38 6.23 3.81
N ILE A 109 -1.12 6.21 5.11
CA ILE A 109 0.15 5.71 5.62
C ILE A 109 0.02 4.20 5.82
N MET A 110 1.04 3.46 5.39
CA MET A 110 1.13 2.00 5.50
C MET A 110 2.42 1.63 6.19
N ILE A 111 2.32 0.82 7.24
CA ILE A 111 3.43 0.38 8.08
C ILE A 111 3.39 -1.14 8.13
N GLY A 112 4.44 -1.81 7.67
CA GLY A 112 4.53 -3.27 7.67
C GLY A 112 5.78 -3.75 8.42
N HIS A 113 5.62 -4.71 9.31
CA HIS A 113 6.74 -5.42 9.91
C HIS A 113 7.44 -6.30 8.86
N ARG A 114 8.72 -6.55 9.02
CA ARG A 114 9.56 -7.34 8.11
C ARG A 114 10.22 -8.50 8.84
N PRO A 115 9.52 -9.62 9.05
CA PRO A 115 10.13 -10.80 9.64
C PRO A 115 11.21 -11.38 8.70
N GLN A 116 12.17 -12.12 9.27
CA GLN A 116 13.23 -12.75 8.46
C GLN A 116 12.70 -13.82 7.53
N ASP A 117 11.65 -14.53 7.97
CA ASP A 117 10.93 -15.57 7.26
C ASP A 117 9.62 -15.04 6.65
N HIS A 118 9.69 -13.90 5.96
CA HIS A 118 8.53 -13.23 5.40
C HIS A 118 7.82 -14.12 4.36
N GLU A 119 6.54 -14.40 4.63
CA GLU A 119 5.67 -15.20 3.78
C GLU A 119 4.49 -14.36 3.28
N LEU A 120 4.16 -14.53 2.02
CA LEU A 120 3.02 -13.93 1.35
C LEU A 120 2.10 -15.01 0.80
N PHE A 121 0.80 -14.74 0.78
CA PHE A 121 -0.16 -15.57 0.07
C PHE A 121 -1.28 -14.72 -0.51
N TYR A 122 -1.62 -14.96 -1.75
CA TYR A 122 -2.68 -14.31 -2.50
C TYR A 122 -3.86 -15.27 -2.66
N PRO A 123 -4.85 -15.25 -1.75
CA PRO A 123 -6.03 -16.10 -1.86
C PRO A 123 -7.00 -15.55 -2.90
N GLN A 124 -7.85 -16.41 -3.42
CA GLN A 124 -9.01 -15.97 -4.18
C GLN A 124 -10.19 -15.67 -3.26
N HIS A 125 -10.95 -14.64 -3.60
CA HIS A 125 -12.17 -14.29 -2.90
C HIS A 125 -13.10 -13.49 -3.81
N GLU A 126 -14.40 -13.81 -3.79
CA GLU A 126 -15.40 -13.18 -4.67
C GLU A 126 -15.42 -11.65 -4.56
N LEU A 127 -15.35 -11.13 -3.33
CA LEU A 127 -15.31 -9.69 -3.09
C LEU A 127 -14.03 -9.04 -3.63
N ALA A 128 -12.87 -9.69 -3.52
CA ALA A 128 -11.63 -9.21 -4.12
C ALA A 128 -11.72 -9.19 -5.65
N ARG A 129 -12.40 -10.16 -6.25
CA ARG A 129 -12.66 -10.23 -7.69
C ARG A 129 -13.54 -9.07 -8.15
N SER A 130 -14.57 -8.70 -7.40
CA SER A 130 -15.45 -7.57 -7.75
C SER A 130 -14.72 -6.22 -7.82
N TYR A 131 -13.60 -6.09 -7.10
CA TYR A 131 -12.70 -4.94 -7.15
C TYR A 131 -11.48 -5.12 -8.08
N ALA A 132 -11.45 -6.17 -8.90
CA ALA A 132 -10.34 -6.51 -9.78
C ALA A 132 -8.98 -6.65 -9.06
N THR A 133 -8.98 -7.03 -7.78
CA THR A 133 -7.77 -7.19 -6.96
C THR A 133 -7.33 -8.64 -6.80
N GLU A 134 -8.08 -9.57 -7.33
CA GLU A 134 -7.76 -11.01 -7.29
C GLU A 134 -6.61 -11.34 -8.24
N THR A 135 -5.81 -12.32 -7.86
CA THR A 135 -4.78 -12.89 -8.73
C THR A 135 -5.40 -13.92 -9.69
N PRO A 136 -4.76 -14.21 -10.84
CA PRO A 136 -5.27 -15.23 -11.77
C PRO A 136 -5.47 -16.62 -11.13
N GLU A 137 -4.65 -16.93 -10.13
CA GLU A 137 -4.69 -18.17 -9.35
C GLU A 137 -4.17 -17.94 -7.92
N PRO A 138 -4.60 -18.74 -6.92
CA PRO A 138 -4.04 -18.63 -5.56
C PRO A 138 -2.54 -18.94 -5.60
N THR A 139 -1.73 -18.09 -5.01
CA THR A 139 -0.27 -18.27 -5.09
C THR A 139 0.46 -17.63 -3.90
N PRO A 140 1.57 -18.21 -3.43
CA PRO A 140 2.52 -17.55 -2.54
C PRO A 140 3.58 -16.73 -3.30
N ASP A 141 3.66 -16.83 -4.63
CA ASP A 141 4.71 -16.19 -5.43
C ASP A 141 4.26 -14.83 -5.97
N PRO A 142 4.86 -13.71 -5.52
CA PRO A 142 4.57 -12.37 -6.03
C PRO A 142 4.78 -12.23 -7.55
N ARG A 143 5.72 -13.00 -8.15
CA ARG A 143 5.97 -12.95 -9.59
C ARG A 143 4.79 -13.51 -10.38
N VAL A 144 4.09 -14.49 -9.83
CA VAL A 144 2.84 -15.01 -10.39
C VAL A 144 1.70 -14.03 -10.17
N ALA A 145 1.59 -13.49 -8.95
CA ALA A 145 0.53 -12.56 -8.57
C ALA A 145 0.54 -11.25 -9.39
N TYR A 146 1.71 -10.78 -9.79
CA TYR A 146 1.90 -9.50 -10.51
C TYR A 146 2.44 -9.68 -11.94
N ARG A 147 2.32 -10.88 -12.54
CA ARG A 147 2.87 -11.18 -13.88
C ARG A 147 2.29 -10.31 -15.01
N ASP A 148 1.09 -9.79 -14.81
CA ASP A 148 0.34 -8.93 -15.73
C ASP A 148 0.47 -7.44 -15.42
N VAL A 149 1.24 -7.08 -14.39
CA VAL A 149 1.38 -5.71 -13.88
C VAL A 149 2.67 -5.08 -14.38
N GLN A 150 2.60 -3.84 -14.84
CA GLN A 150 3.79 -3.09 -15.25
C GLN A 150 4.65 -2.75 -14.02
N PRO A 151 6.00 -2.78 -14.16
CA PRO A 151 6.88 -2.32 -13.10
C PRO A 151 6.59 -0.87 -12.71
N PRO A 152 6.71 -0.51 -11.42
CA PRO A 152 6.52 0.87 -10.99
C PRO A 152 7.57 1.79 -11.65
N LYS A 153 7.12 2.97 -12.10
CA LYS A 153 7.97 3.98 -12.73
C LYS A 153 8.17 5.17 -11.80
N PRO A 154 9.36 5.78 -11.78
CA PRO A 154 9.56 7.04 -11.09
C PRO A 154 8.60 8.12 -11.63
N ILE A 155 8.08 8.93 -10.73
CA ILE A 155 7.23 10.08 -11.03
C ILE A 155 7.68 11.28 -10.19
N ASP A 156 7.28 12.48 -10.61
CA ASP A 156 7.35 13.66 -9.76
C ASP A 156 6.39 13.52 -8.58
N PRO A 157 6.69 14.12 -7.42
CA PRO A 157 5.77 14.16 -6.30
C PRO A 157 4.42 14.73 -6.75
N PRO A 158 3.29 14.17 -6.30
CA PRO A 158 1.98 14.77 -6.56
C PRO A 158 1.90 16.17 -5.97
N GLY A 159 1.03 17.02 -6.53
CA GLY A 159 0.81 18.38 -6.02
C GLY A 159 0.47 18.34 -4.52
N TRP A 160 0.93 19.36 -3.79
CA TRP A 160 0.72 19.43 -2.34
C TRP A 160 -0.12 20.64 -1.95
N PRO A 161 -1.07 20.52 -0.99
CA PRO A 161 -1.48 19.28 -0.31
C PRO A 161 -2.14 18.30 -1.28
N ILE A 162 -1.98 17.00 -1.00
CA ILE A 162 -2.68 15.95 -1.74
C ILE A 162 -4.14 16.01 -1.29
N ALA A 163 -4.99 16.55 -2.15
CA ALA A 163 -6.41 16.73 -1.89
C ALA A 163 -7.22 15.61 -2.50
#